data_9168e35e2516ad727882258f7b4c1247
#
_entry.id   9168e35e2516ad727882258f7b4c1247
#
_cell.length_a   1.000
_cell.length_b   1.000
_cell.length_c   1.000
_cell.angle_alpha   90.00
_cell.angle_beta   90.00
_cell.angle_gamma   90.00
#
_symmetry.space_group_name_H-M   'P 1'
#
loop_
_entity.id
_entity.type
_entity.pdbx_description
1 polymer ?
#
loop_
_entity_poly.entity_id
_entity_poly.type
_entity_poly.pdbx_seq_one_letter_code
_entity_poly.pdbx_strand_id
1 'polypeptide(L)'
;MTDKFYARPIIPLLLSMISGIAVGTGLPGYGTWAYIGVGVCTGILVYRIWKKRTALICPLVLLHVLGYLSILPWTAPGFPSSHIIHFVDMPPWKIVGVIHTPVAIYSNRQKFILRTESLQGSDGSFPVVGRIRLTVSGEGPKFQKGDRIAVFGKIRSIRNFNNPGGFDYKRYMAFKKVWGTAYVSSRKVALLEKRSEKGVGTIIAEVRSKFSDLIDAAGTGKAHGLIKALIIGDRSSVSQDLRDAFNRAGIGHLLAISGLHIGIVASAAFLFFSWMLSHVKPLLWHAWTQKGAVLLSVVPVLIYGFISGMSPSTQRAVIM
;
A
#
# COMPACT_ATOMS: atom_id res chain seq x y z
N MET A 1 -9.77 14.31 -49.27
CA MET A 1 -9.00 14.52 -48.02
C MET A 1 -9.67 13.72 -46.92
N THR A 2 -9.20 12.50 -46.67
CA THR A 2 -9.72 11.66 -45.59
C THR A 2 -8.89 11.96 -44.35
N ASP A 3 -9.46 12.70 -43.42
CA ASP A 3 -8.92 12.89 -42.08
C ASP A 3 -8.67 11.51 -41.46
N LYS A 4 -7.40 11.10 -41.42
CA LYS A 4 -6.98 9.97 -40.62
C LYS A 4 -7.10 10.41 -39.16
N PHE A 5 -8.27 10.19 -38.56
CA PHE A 5 -8.39 10.16 -37.11
C PHE A 5 -7.35 9.20 -36.57
N TYR A 6 -6.27 9.72 -36.04
CA TYR A 6 -5.31 8.94 -35.23
C TYR A 6 -6.05 8.51 -33.95
N ALA A 7 -6.88 7.48 -34.07
CA ALA A 7 -7.49 6.85 -32.93
C ALA A 7 -6.35 6.25 -32.09
N ARG A 8 -6.06 6.87 -30.96
CA ARG A 8 -5.13 6.30 -29.98
C ARG A 8 -5.78 5.03 -29.42
N PRO A 9 -5.37 3.82 -29.81
CA PRO A 9 -6.08 2.57 -29.47
C PRO A 9 -6.13 2.31 -27.96
N ILE A 10 -5.24 2.93 -27.21
CA ILE A 10 -5.17 2.79 -25.76
C ILE A 10 -6.36 3.42 -25.03
N ILE A 11 -6.96 4.50 -25.60
CA ILE A 11 -8.07 5.20 -24.94
C ILE A 11 -9.33 4.32 -24.84
N PRO A 12 -9.86 3.72 -25.94
CA PRO A 12 -11.02 2.84 -25.85
C PRO A 12 -10.75 1.58 -24.99
N LEU A 13 -9.53 1.06 -25.03
CA LEU A 13 -9.14 -0.08 -24.17
C LEU A 13 -9.19 0.28 -22.68
N LEU A 14 -8.66 1.45 -22.33
CA LEU A 14 -8.69 1.96 -20.96
C LEU A 14 -10.12 2.24 -20.49
N LEU A 15 -10.94 2.88 -21.32
CA LEU A 15 -12.34 3.16 -21.00
C LEU A 15 -13.14 1.87 -20.81
N SER A 16 -12.86 0.85 -21.60
CA SER A 16 -13.50 -0.45 -21.47
C SER A 16 -13.11 -1.12 -20.12
N MET A 17 -11.85 -1.06 -19.72
CA MET A 17 -11.40 -1.58 -18.41
C MET A 17 -12.05 -0.80 -17.26
N ILE A 18 -12.10 0.53 -17.34
CA ILE A 18 -12.75 1.39 -16.32
C ILE A 18 -14.24 1.06 -16.22
N SER A 19 -14.94 0.88 -17.34
CA SER A 19 -16.36 0.51 -17.32
C SER A 19 -16.57 -0.86 -16.67
N GLY A 20 -15.70 -1.83 -16.91
CA GLY A 20 -15.73 -3.14 -16.23
C GLY A 20 -15.57 -3.01 -14.71
N ILE A 21 -14.63 -2.20 -14.25
CA ILE A 21 -14.45 -1.89 -12.81
C ILE A 21 -15.73 -1.24 -12.24
N ALA A 22 -16.31 -0.28 -12.95
CA ALA A 22 -17.53 0.40 -12.52
C ALA A 22 -18.70 -0.60 -12.38
N VAL A 23 -18.92 -1.48 -13.36
CA VAL A 23 -19.94 -2.53 -13.31
C VAL A 23 -19.68 -3.49 -12.16
N GLY A 24 -18.44 -3.95 -11.95
CA GLY A 24 -18.08 -4.84 -10.86
C GLY A 24 -18.25 -4.23 -9.46
N THR A 25 -18.26 -2.89 -9.34
CA THR A 25 -18.58 -2.23 -8.06
C THR A 25 -20.08 -2.20 -7.78
N GLY A 26 -20.92 -2.09 -8.81
CA GLY A 26 -22.38 -2.03 -8.68
C GLY A 26 -23.06 -3.41 -8.66
N LEU A 27 -22.52 -4.37 -9.41
CA LEU A 27 -23.09 -5.70 -9.62
C LEU A 27 -22.05 -6.81 -9.39
N PRO A 28 -21.62 -7.07 -8.14
CA PRO A 28 -20.51 -7.98 -7.85
C PRO A 28 -20.83 -9.48 -7.95
N GLY A 29 -22.07 -9.88 -8.24
CA GLY A 29 -22.53 -11.28 -8.15
C GLY A 29 -22.17 -12.20 -9.34
N TYR A 30 -21.64 -11.71 -10.44
CA TYR A 30 -21.50 -12.46 -11.71
C TYR A 30 -20.06 -12.96 -11.97
N GLY A 31 -19.30 -13.25 -10.93
CA GLY A 31 -17.89 -13.66 -11.05
C GLY A 31 -17.68 -14.89 -11.93
N THR A 32 -18.49 -15.95 -11.75
CA THR A 32 -18.40 -17.19 -12.53
C THR A 32 -18.60 -16.95 -14.02
N TRP A 33 -19.62 -16.15 -14.37
CA TRP A 33 -19.90 -15.78 -15.76
C TRP A 33 -18.78 -14.94 -16.37
N ALA A 34 -18.15 -14.08 -15.57
CA ALA A 34 -17.01 -13.28 -16.01
C ALA A 34 -15.79 -14.17 -16.33
N TYR A 35 -15.50 -15.19 -15.53
CA TYR A 35 -14.41 -16.14 -15.85
C TYR A 35 -14.68 -16.91 -17.13
N ILE A 36 -15.91 -17.36 -17.35
CA ILE A 36 -16.32 -18.00 -18.63
C ILE A 36 -16.13 -17.00 -19.79
N GLY A 37 -16.53 -15.74 -19.59
CA GLY A 37 -16.36 -14.67 -20.58
C GLY A 37 -14.90 -14.45 -20.96
N VAL A 38 -13.96 -14.45 -20.00
CA VAL A 38 -12.53 -14.37 -20.29
C VAL A 38 -12.08 -15.53 -21.17
N GLY A 39 -12.45 -16.76 -20.83
CA GLY A 39 -12.08 -17.96 -21.61
C GLY A 39 -12.58 -17.88 -23.05
N VAL A 40 -13.84 -17.53 -23.25
CA VAL A 40 -14.45 -17.40 -24.57
C VAL A 40 -13.80 -16.27 -25.38
N CYS A 41 -13.66 -15.06 -24.78
CA CYS A 41 -13.02 -13.93 -25.47
C CYS A 41 -11.58 -14.21 -25.84
N THR A 42 -10.82 -14.86 -24.97
CA THR A 42 -9.43 -15.24 -25.24
C THR A 42 -9.37 -16.27 -26.37
N GLY A 43 -10.22 -17.30 -26.37
CA GLY A 43 -10.31 -18.29 -27.44
C GLY A 43 -10.63 -17.66 -28.81
N ILE A 44 -11.63 -16.76 -28.85
CA ILE A 44 -11.98 -16.02 -30.07
C ILE A 44 -10.81 -15.15 -30.53
N LEU A 45 -10.13 -14.46 -29.62
CA LEU A 45 -8.99 -13.60 -29.94
C LEU A 45 -7.85 -14.42 -30.57
N VAL A 46 -7.47 -15.54 -29.94
CA VAL A 46 -6.43 -16.44 -30.44
C VAL A 46 -6.80 -16.98 -31.84
N TYR A 47 -8.05 -17.43 -32.02
CA TYR A 47 -8.53 -17.90 -33.31
C TYR A 47 -8.45 -16.82 -34.40
N ARG A 48 -8.86 -15.59 -34.08
CA ARG A 48 -8.79 -14.45 -35.02
C ARG A 48 -7.36 -14.09 -35.39
N ILE A 49 -6.45 -14.07 -34.43
CA ILE A 49 -5.01 -13.85 -34.66
C ILE A 49 -4.45 -14.94 -35.57
N TRP A 50 -4.77 -16.20 -35.31
CA TRP A 50 -4.33 -17.32 -36.13
C TRP A 50 -4.82 -17.22 -37.59
N LYS A 51 -6.06 -16.77 -37.78
CA LYS A 51 -6.65 -16.53 -39.11
C LYS A 51 -6.24 -15.15 -39.72
N LYS A 52 -5.31 -14.42 -39.10
CA LYS A 52 -4.85 -13.09 -39.53
C LYS A 52 -6.01 -12.10 -39.77
N ARG A 53 -7.11 -12.22 -39.02
CA ARG A 53 -8.28 -11.32 -39.11
C ARG A 53 -8.22 -10.26 -38.03
N THR A 54 -8.67 -9.04 -38.35
CA THR A 54 -8.79 -7.94 -37.38
C THR A 54 -9.76 -8.31 -36.25
N ALA A 55 -9.40 -7.99 -35.01
CA ALA A 55 -10.18 -8.31 -33.82
C ALA A 55 -10.31 -7.08 -32.91
N LEU A 56 -10.98 -6.02 -33.40
CA LEU A 56 -11.10 -4.76 -32.67
C LEU A 56 -11.97 -4.85 -31.41
N ILE A 57 -13.06 -5.61 -31.47
CA ILE A 57 -14.04 -5.73 -30.36
C ILE A 57 -13.56 -6.67 -29.27
N CYS A 58 -12.90 -7.79 -29.62
CA CYS A 58 -12.47 -8.79 -28.64
C CYS A 58 -11.56 -8.24 -27.53
N PRO A 59 -10.54 -7.40 -27.80
CA PRO A 59 -9.73 -6.78 -26.73
C PRO A 59 -10.53 -5.87 -25.83
N LEU A 60 -11.53 -5.15 -26.37
CA LEU A 60 -12.40 -4.29 -25.56
C LEU A 60 -13.22 -5.11 -24.58
N VAL A 61 -13.94 -6.15 -25.08
CA VAL A 61 -14.73 -7.02 -24.20
C VAL A 61 -13.84 -7.73 -23.19
N LEU A 62 -12.68 -8.22 -23.61
CA LEU A 62 -11.73 -8.86 -22.69
C LEU A 62 -11.29 -7.92 -21.58
N LEU A 63 -10.91 -6.69 -21.89
CA LEU A 63 -10.50 -5.70 -20.88
C LEU A 63 -11.67 -5.27 -19.99
N HIS A 64 -12.89 -5.18 -20.52
CA HIS A 64 -14.08 -4.95 -19.70
C HIS A 64 -14.25 -6.06 -18.64
N VAL A 65 -14.20 -7.31 -19.06
CA VAL A 65 -14.36 -8.46 -18.16
C VAL A 65 -13.19 -8.58 -17.19
N LEU A 66 -11.96 -8.31 -17.63
CA LEU A 66 -10.79 -8.24 -16.74
C LEU A 66 -10.92 -7.11 -15.72
N GLY A 67 -11.41 -5.94 -16.14
CA GLY A 67 -11.73 -4.83 -15.25
C GLY A 67 -12.76 -5.23 -14.18
N TYR A 68 -13.83 -5.90 -14.60
CA TYR A 68 -14.83 -6.45 -13.70
C TYR A 68 -14.22 -7.44 -12.68
N LEU A 69 -13.44 -8.42 -13.14
CA LEU A 69 -12.80 -9.42 -12.29
C LEU A 69 -11.78 -8.79 -11.33
N SER A 70 -11.09 -7.74 -11.74
CA SER A 70 -10.06 -7.09 -10.92
C SER A 70 -10.60 -6.51 -9.63
N ILE A 71 -11.87 -6.08 -9.59
CA ILE A 71 -12.48 -5.47 -8.41
C ILE A 71 -13.23 -6.48 -7.51
N LEU A 72 -13.59 -7.66 -8.02
CA LEU A 72 -14.35 -8.67 -7.27
C LEU A 72 -13.74 -9.08 -5.94
N PRO A 73 -12.39 -9.29 -5.81
CA PRO A 73 -11.80 -9.65 -4.53
C PRO A 73 -12.06 -8.64 -3.41
N TRP A 74 -12.52 -7.43 -3.77
CA TRP A 74 -12.75 -6.33 -2.83
C TRP A 74 -14.23 -6.03 -2.63
N THR A 75 -15.08 -6.33 -3.61
CA THR A 75 -16.53 -6.06 -3.56
C THR A 75 -17.33 -7.29 -3.13
N ALA A 76 -16.90 -8.48 -3.53
CA ALA A 76 -17.53 -9.75 -3.16
C ALA A 76 -16.48 -10.82 -2.84
N PRO A 77 -15.66 -10.63 -1.79
CA PRO A 77 -14.65 -11.62 -1.43
C PRO A 77 -15.30 -12.91 -0.90
N GLY A 78 -14.86 -14.06 -1.41
CA GLY A 78 -15.14 -15.35 -0.81
C GLY A 78 -14.25 -15.57 0.40
N PHE A 79 -14.84 -15.76 1.58
CA PHE A 79 -14.11 -16.02 2.80
C PHE A 79 -14.20 -17.47 3.22
N PRO A 80 -13.08 -18.13 3.60
CA PRO A 80 -13.13 -19.45 4.22
C PRO A 80 -13.84 -19.37 5.58
N SER A 81 -14.37 -20.50 6.07
CA SER A 81 -15.08 -20.58 7.36
C SER A 81 -14.21 -20.12 8.54
N SER A 82 -12.90 -20.27 8.44
CA SER A 82 -11.92 -19.80 9.44
C SER A 82 -11.61 -18.31 9.35
N HIS A 83 -12.27 -17.55 8.46
CA HIS A 83 -11.94 -16.12 8.31
C HIS A 83 -12.54 -15.28 9.44
N ILE A 84 -11.77 -14.29 9.92
CA ILE A 84 -12.12 -13.42 11.04
C ILE A 84 -13.46 -12.67 10.87
N ILE A 85 -13.93 -12.51 9.64
CA ILE A 85 -15.20 -11.82 9.35
C ILE A 85 -16.41 -12.52 9.96
N HIS A 86 -16.35 -13.85 10.13
CA HIS A 86 -17.44 -14.63 10.71
C HIS A 86 -17.54 -14.46 12.23
N PHE A 87 -16.52 -13.90 12.87
CA PHE A 87 -16.42 -13.67 14.32
C PHE A 87 -16.60 -12.19 14.71
N VAL A 88 -16.99 -11.37 13.74
CA VAL A 88 -17.23 -9.94 13.95
C VAL A 88 -18.58 -9.76 14.67
N ASP A 89 -18.63 -8.76 15.57
CA ASP A 89 -19.77 -8.40 16.42
C ASP A 89 -20.25 -9.49 17.41
N MET A 90 -19.51 -10.61 17.50
CA MET A 90 -19.69 -11.66 18.52
C MET A 90 -19.19 -11.22 19.91
N PRO A 91 -19.39 -12.03 20.97
CA PRO A 91 -18.80 -11.80 22.29
C PRO A 91 -17.29 -11.58 22.25
N PRO A 92 -16.67 -11.02 23.32
CA PRO A 92 -15.24 -10.78 23.34
C PRO A 92 -14.44 -12.08 23.23
N TRP A 93 -13.36 -12.03 22.45
CA TRP A 93 -12.41 -13.12 22.24
C TRP A 93 -11.03 -12.73 22.74
N LYS A 94 -10.25 -13.72 23.13
CA LYS A 94 -8.80 -13.58 23.24
C LYS A 94 -8.22 -13.83 21.84
N ILE A 95 -7.77 -12.77 21.20
CA ILE A 95 -7.26 -12.76 19.84
C ILE A 95 -5.74 -12.85 19.90
N VAL A 96 -5.15 -13.85 19.28
CA VAL A 96 -3.69 -13.97 19.13
C VAL A 96 -3.33 -13.64 17.69
N GLY A 97 -2.27 -12.86 17.50
CA GLY A 97 -1.81 -12.51 16.17
C GLY A 97 -0.50 -11.72 16.17
N VAL A 98 -0.02 -11.44 14.97
CA VAL A 98 1.23 -10.72 14.71
C VAL A 98 0.94 -9.33 14.14
N ILE A 99 1.64 -8.32 14.65
CA ILE A 99 1.54 -6.94 14.17
C ILE A 99 2.10 -6.85 12.75
N HIS A 100 1.23 -6.53 11.79
CA HIS A 100 1.56 -6.56 10.37
C HIS A 100 2.10 -5.22 9.83
N THR A 101 1.63 -4.10 10.39
CA THR A 101 2.03 -2.75 9.95
C THR A 101 2.88 -2.05 11.00
N PRO A 102 3.66 -1.03 10.62
CA PRO A 102 4.25 -0.12 11.58
C PRO A 102 3.18 0.43 12.53
N VAL A 103 3.55 0.59 13.80
CA VAL A 103 2.65 1.12 14.83
C VAL A 103 2.61 2.63 14.72
N ALA A 104 1.43 3.18 14.49
CA ALA A 104 1.21 4.62 14.51
C ALA A 104 0.83 5.05 15.93
N ILE A 105 1.63 5.94 16.51
CA ILE A 105 1.45 6.46 17.86
C ILE A 105 0.78 7.83 17.78
N TYR A 106 -0.35 8.01 18.47
CA TYR A 106 -1.08 9.27 18.58
C TYR A 106 -1.36 9.57 20.04
N SER A 107 -0.74 10.59 20.60
CA SER A 107 -0.88 10.94 22.01
C SER A 107 -0.82 9.71 22.93
N ASN A 108 -1.98 9.22 23.38
CA ASN A 108 -2.11 8.06 24.27
C ASN A 108 -2.74 6.83 23.58
N ARG A 109 -2.54 6.67 22.26
CA ARG A 109 -3.11 5.56 21.48
C ARG A 109 -2.11 5.01 20.49
N GLN A 110 -2.04 3.68 20.41
CA GLN A 110 -1.28 2.96 19.39
C GLN A 110 -2.26 2.32 18.41
N LYS A 111 -2.06 2.53 17.10
CA LYS A 111 -2.91 2.00 16.03
C LYS A 111 -2.06 1.19 15.06
N PHE A 112 -2.50 -0.02 14.78
CA PHE A 112 -1.84 -0.93 13.83
C PHE A 112 -2.81 -1.97 13.27
N ILE A 113 -2.39 -2.70 12.26
CA ILE A 113 -3.12 -3.84 11.72
C ILE A 113 -2.51 -5.11 12.30
N LEU A 114 -3.35 -5.93 12.91
CA LEU A 114 -3.00 -7.24 13.44
C LEU A 114 -3.42 -8.31 12.43
N ARG A 115 -2.49 -9.19 12.05
CA ARG A 115 -2.78 -10.42 11.34
C ARG A 115 -3.16 -11.47 12.38
N THR A 116 -4.39 -11.91 12.37
CA THR A 116 -4.90 -12.89 13.34
C THR A 116 -4.37 -14.29 13.03
N GLU A 117 -4.04 -15.05 14.07
CA GLU A 117 -3.57 -16.44 14.01
C GLU A 117 -4.56 -17.38 14.68
N SER A 118 -5.07 -17.01 15.83
CA SER A 118 -6.07 -17.81 16.55
C SER A 118 -7.01 -16.96 17.40
N LEU A 119 -8.21 -17.49 17.62
CA LEU A 119 -9.16 -17.01 18.61
C LEU A 119 -9.28 -18.04 19.71
N GLN A 120 -9.30 -17.58 20.98
CA GLN A 120 -9.55 -18.40 22.15
C GLN A 120 -10.84 -17.95 22.81
N GLY A 121 -11.79 -18.86 22.93
CA GLY A 121 -13.04 -18.70 23.65
C GLY A 121 -13.16 -19.67 24.83
N SER A 122 -14.37 -19.82 25.37
CA SER A 122 -14.69 -20.82 26.41
C SER A 122 -14.40 -22.25 25.96
N ASP A 123 -14.65 -22.53 24.68
CA ASP A 123 -14.65 -23.88 24.11
C ASP A 123 -13.30 -24.28 23.48
N GLY A 124 -12.24 -23.48 23.73
CA GLY A 124 -10.88 -23.76 23.26
C GLY A 124 -10.31 -22.72 22.32
N SER A 125 -9.19 -23.09 21.68
CA SER A 125 -8.50 -22.24 20.70
C SER A 125 -8.62 -22.84 19.31
N PHE A 126 -8.96 -22.01 18.33
CA PHE A 126 -9.05 -22.43 16.92
C PHE A 126 -8.35 -21.42 16.00
N PRO A 127 -7.74 -21.91 14.90
CA PRO A 127 -7.00 -21.08 13.98
C PRO A 127 -7.95 -20.15 13.20
N VAL A 128 -7.56 -18.88 13.05
CA VAL A 128 -8.32 -17.87 12.29
C VAL A 128 -7.39 -17.13 11.36
N VAL A 129 -7.87 -16.87 10.16
CA VAL A 129 -7.15 -16.08 9.17
C VAL A 129 -7.82 -14.72 8.96
N GLY A 130 -7.04 -13.70 8.69
CA GLY A 130 -7.56 -12.37 8.39
C GLY A 130 -6.76 -11.26 9.07
N ARG A 131 -7.24 -10.04 8.89
CA ARG A 131 -6.61 -8.86 9.50
C ARG A 131 -7.67 -7.99 10.15
N ILE A 132 -7.32 -7.48 11.31
CA ILE A 132 -8.13 -6.50 12.04
C ILE A 132 -7.33 -5.23 12.30
N ARG A 133 -7.98 -4.10 12.35
CA ARG A 133 -7.40 -2.85 12.81
C ARG A 133 -7.54 -2.76 14.32
N LEU A 134 -6.42 -2.75 15.02
CA LEU A 134 -6.38 -2.63 16.47
C LEU A 134 -6.03 -1.20 16.88
N THR A 135 -6.78 -0.68 17.84
CA THR A 135 -6.46 0.56 18.55
C THR A 135 -6.30 0.24 20.03
N VAL A 136 -5.10 0.40 20.53
CA VAL A 136 -4.76 0.23 21.95
C VAL A 136 -4.68 1.60 22.58
N SER A 137 -5.42 1.83 23.65
CA SER A 137 -5.46 3.09 24.40
C SER A 137 -4.88 2.93 25.80
N GLY A 138 -4.27 3.99 26.30
CA GLY A 138 -3.63 4.04 27.61
C GLY A 138 -2.11 3.80 27.57
N GLU A 139 -1.47 4.09 28.70
CA GLU A 139 -0.05 3.85 28.88
C GLU A 139 0.24 2.34 28.91
N GLY A 140 1.29 1.92 28.25
CA GLY A 140 1.67 0.52 28.13
C GLY A 140 2.89 0.32 27.25
N PRO A 141 3.26 -0.93 26.97
CA PRO A 141 4.43 -1.24 26.18
C PRO A 141 4.29 -0.66 24.76
N LYS A 142 5.39 -0.14 24.24
CA LYS A 142 5.48 0.29 22.86
C LYS A 142 5.64 -0.96 21.98
N PHE A 143 4.62 -1.25 21.21
CA PHE A 143 4.64 -2.37 20.27
C PHE A 143 5.39 -2.01 19.00
N GLN A 144 5.92 -3.04 18.32
CA GLN A 144 6.62 -2.92 17.05
C GLN A 144 6.01 -3.85 16.00
N LYS A 145 6.26 -3.57 14.73
CA LYS A 145 5.88 -4.47 13.64
C LYS A 145 6.59 -5.81 13.82
N GLY A 146 5.81 -6.90 13.78
CA GLY A 146 6.32 -8.25 13.95
C GLY A 146 6.12 -8.83 15.35
N ASP A 147 5.82 -8.01 16.35
CA ASP A 147 5.49 -8.50 17.67
C ASP A 147 4.26 -9.40 17.64
N ARG A 148 4.31 -10.52 18.36
CA ARG A 148 3.19 -11.43 18.57
C ARG A 148 2.50 -11.06 19.87
N ILE A 149 1.23 -10.75 19.80
CA ILE A 149 0.44 -10.25 20.92
C ILE A 149 -0.84 -11.06 21.12
N ALA A 150 -1.29 -11.12 22.37
CA ALA A 150 -2.61 -11.58 22.72
C ALA A 150 -3.45 -10.38 23.20
N VAL A 151 -4.67 -10.27 22.70
CA VAL A 151 -5.56 -9.15 22.97
C VAL A 151 -6.93 -9.69 23.37
N PHE A 152 -7.47 -9.24 24.51
CA PHE A 152 -8.83 -9.56 24.91
C PHE A 152 -9.76 -8.41 24.53
N GLY A 153 -10.71 -8.68 23.61
CA GLY A 153 -11.63 -7.65 23.15
C GLY A 153 -12.64 -8.12 22.13
N LYS A 154 -13.64 -7.25 21.89
CA LYS A 154 -14.67 -7.46 20.87
C LYS A 154 -14.18 -6.96 19.51
N ILE A 155 -14.32 -7.80 18.50
CA ILE A 155 -14.11 -7.43 17.11
C ILE A 155 -15.41 -6.82 16.59
N ARG A 156 -15.34 -5.62 16.05
CA ARG A 156 -16.50 -4.88 15.54
C ARG A 156 -16.44 -4.78 14.02
N SER A 157 -17.59 -4.76 13.38
CA SER A 157 -17.71 -4.49 11.95
C SER A 157 -17.21 -3.10 11.60
N ILE A 158 -16.65 -2.97 10.40
CA ILE A 158 -16.25 -1.69 9.84
C ILE A 158 -17.51 -1.04 9.27
N ARG A 159 -17.85 0.16 9.74
CA ARG A 159 -19.03 0.91 9.33
C ARG A 159 -18.64 2.16 8.56
N ASN A 160 -19.44 2.50 7.57
CA ASN A 160 -19.41 3.79 6.90
C ASN A 160 -20.27 4.80 7.65
N PHE A 161 -19.99 6.09 7.48
CA PHE A 161 -20.86 7.17 7.98
C PHE A 161 -22.13 7.33 7.13
N ASN A 162 -22.18 6.72 5.94
CA ASN A 162 -23.30 6.74 4.98
C ASN A 162 -23.77 8.14 4.55
N ASN A 163 -22.93 9.14 4.67
CA ASN A 163 -23.21 10.47 4.13
C ASN A 163 -23.17 10.42 2.59
N PRO A 164 -24.15 11.03 1.89
CA PRO A 164 -24.13 11.12 0.44
C PRO A 164 -22.80 11.73 -0.05
N GLY A 165 -22.12 11.07 -0.99
CA GLY A 165 -20.79 11.50 -1.48
C GLY A 165 -19.64 11.33 -0.48
N GLY A 166 -19.90 10.75 0.68
CA GLY A 166 -18.90 10.52 1.73
C GLY A 166 -17.88 9.45 1.36
N PHE A 167 -16.75 9.49 2.06
CA PHE A 167 -15.68 8.52 1.89
C PHE A 167 -16.11 7.10 2.30
N ASP A 168 -15.98 6.12 1.40
CA ASP A 168 -16.27 4.71 1.67
C ASP A 168 -15.10 4.06 2.45
N TYR A 169 -15.18 4.19 3.78
CA TYR A 169 -14.18 3.66 4.69
C TYR A 169 -14.14 2.13 4.70
N LYS A 170 -15.29 1.46 4.53
CA LYS A 170 -15.39 0.00 4.48
C LYS A 170 -14.61 -0.53 3.27
N ARG A 171 -14.82 0.05 2.08
CA ARG A 171 -14.10 -0.28 0.86
C ARG A 171 -12.61 0.01 0.98
N TYR A 172 -12.23 1.15 1.55
CA TYR A 172 -10.84 1.50 1.81
C TYR A 172 -10.13 0.47 2.70
N MET A 173 -10.82 -0.03 3.73
CA MET A 173 -10.27 -1.07 4.59
C MET A 173 -10.23 -2.44 3.92
N ALA A 174 -11.20 -2.76 3.07
CA ALA A 174 -11.17 -3.95 2.23
C ALA A 174 -9.92 -3.99 1.33
N PHE A 175 -9.56 -2.89 0.69
CA PHE A 175 -8.30 -2.78 -0.09
C PHE A 175 -7.05 -3.06 0.75
N LYS A 176 -7.09 -2.80 2.06
CA LYS A 176 -6.03 -3.17 3.01
C LYS A 176 -6.16 -4.60 3.54
N LYS A 177 -7.18 -5.35 3.08
CA LYS A 177 -7.54 -6.69 3.56
C LYS A 177 -7.85 -6.70 5.07
N VAL A 178 -8.45 -5.61 5.58
CA VAL A 178 -8.85 -5.45 6.98
C VAL A 178 -10.37 -5.56 7.05
N TRP A 179 -10.87 -6.50 7.86
CA TRP A 179 -12.28 -6.88 7.87
C TRP A 179 -12.98 -6.65 9.21
N GLY A 180 -12.22 -6.21 10.21
CA GLY A 180 -12.76 -5.88 11.52
C GLY A 180 -11.92 -4.82 12.22
N THR A 181 -12.49 -4.21 13.25
CA THR A 181 -11.81 -3.27 14.15
C THR A 181 -11.97 -3.70 15.60
N ALA A 182 -10.92 -3.49 16.41
CA ALA A 182 -11.03 -3.67 17.85
C ALA A 182 -10.42 -2.47 18.59
N TYR A 183 -11.06 -2.09 19.68
CA TYR A 183 -10.63 -1.02 20.56
C TYR A 183 -10.42 -1.61 21.94
N VAL A 184 -9.21 -1.54 22.47
CA VAL A 184 -8.85 -2.17 23.73
C VAL A 184 -7.97 -1.24 24.57
N SER A 185 -8.03 -1.41 25.89
CA SER A 185 -7.07 -0.79 26.80
C SER A 185 -5.75 -1.56 26.77
N SER A 186 -4.63 -0.88 26.97
CA SER A 186 -3.31 -1.47 27.08
C SER A 186 -3.23 -2.61 28.12
N ARG A 187 -4.04 -2.53 29.19
CA ARG A 187 -4.13 -3.60 30.22
C ARG A 187 -4.68 -4.93 29.71
N LYS A 188 -5.39 -4.93 28.58
CA LYS A 188 -5.97 -6.11 27.92
C LYS A 188 -5.11 -6.65 26.78
N VAL A 189 -3.89 -6.18 26.66
CA VAL A 189 -2.92 -6.58 25.62
C VAL A 189 -1.70 -7.16 26.30
N ALA A 190 -1.37 -8.42 25.99
CA ALA A 190 -0.17 -9.08 26.45
C ALA A 190 0.78 -9.29 25.27
N LEU A 191 2.04 -8.92 25.44
CA LEU A 191 3.12 -9.25 24.50
C LEU A 191 3.51 -10.72 24.75
N LEU A 192 3.33 -11.58 23.74
CA LEU A 192 3.70 -13.00 23.82
C LEU A 192 5.14 -13.22 23.41
N GLU A 193 5.51 -12.67 22.27
CA GLU A 193 6.85 -12.79 21.70
C GLU A 193 7.26 -11.46 21.08
N LYS A 194 8.45 -11.00 21.43
CA LYS A 194 9.08 -9.87 20.76
C LYS A 194 9.85 -10.39 19.57
N ARG A 195 9.44 -10.00 18.38
CA ARG A 195 10.07 -10.53 17.18
C ARG A 195 11.46 -9.94 16.98
N SER A 196 12.47 -10.81 17.02
CA SER A 196 13.82 -10.54 16.54
C SER A 196 13.94 -11.03 15.09
N GLU A 197 13.23 -10.42 14.14
CA GLU A 197 13.51 -10.70 12.73
C GLU A 197 14.66 -9.83 12.22
N LYS A 198 15.78 -10.47 11.96
CA LYS A 198 16.86 -9.94 11.11
C LYS A 198 16.41 -10.08 9.66
N GLY A 199 15.55 -9.18 9.21
CA GLY A 199 15.12 -9.10 7.81
C GLY A 199 15.47 -7.74 7.21
N VAL A 200 15.43 -7.62 5.87
CA VAL A 200 15.65 -6.34 5.17
C VAL A 200 14.78 -5.22 5.76
N GLY A 201 13.57 -5.56 6.22
CA GLY A 201 12.66 -4.60 6.85
C GLY A 201 13.14 -4.07 8.21
N THR A 202 13.89 -4.86 8.99
CA THR A 202 14.52 -4.40 10.25
C THR A 202 15.70 -3.50 9.98
N ILE A 203 16.52 -3.84 8.99
CA ILE A 203 17.64 -2.98 8.57
C ILE A 203 17.12 -1.60 8.13
N ILE A 204 16.07 -1.57 7.32
CA ILE A 204 15.44 -0.31 6.89
C ILE A 204 14.88 0.45 8.10
N ALA A 205 14.25 -0.22 9.04
CA ALA A 205 13.70 0.39 10.24
C ALA A 205 14.82 0.97 11.14
N GLU A 206 15.93 0.25 11.31
CA GLU A 206 17.11 0.73 12.05
C GLU A 206 17.76 1.94 11.37
N VAL A 207 17.91 1.90 10.04
CA VAL A 207 18.44 3.04 9.27
C VAL A 207 17.53 4.25 9.43
N ARG A 208 16.20 4.06 9.33
CA ARG A 208 15.23 5.15 9.56
C ARG A 208 15.30 5.71 10.99
N SER A 209 15.45 4.84 11.99
CA SER A 209 15.61 5.27 13.39
C SER A 209 16.87 6.09 13.54
N LYS A 210 18.02 5.62 13.03
CA LYS A 210 19.28 6.36 13.09
C LYS A 210 19.19 7.75 12.44
N PHE A 211 18.55 7.83 11.26
CA PHE A 211 18.31 9.13 10.63
C PHE A 211 17.38 10.01 11.46
N SER A 212 16.34 9.43 12.07
CA SER A 212 15.46 10.15 12.98
C SER A 212 16.22 10.70 14.17
N ASP A 213 17.08 9.87 14.78
CA ASP A 213 17.88 10.24 15.96
C ASP A 213 18.93 11.33 15.62
N LEU A 214 19.57 11.23 14.45
CA LEU A 214 20.49 12.26 13.95
C LEU A 214 19.78 13.60 13.73
N ILE A 215 18.59 13.55 13.14
CA ILE A 215 17.79 14.75 12.96
C ILE A 215 17.36 15.31 14.32
N ASP A 216 16.98 14.47 15.30
CA ASP A 216 16.63 14.89 16.67
C ASP A 216 17.81 15.52 17.41
N ALA A 217 19.01 15.01 17.18
CA ALA A 217 20.24 15.57 17.77
C ALA A 217 20.67 16.91 17.15
N ALA A 218 20.29 17.18 15.90
CA ALA A 218 20.65 18.41 15.19
C ALA A 218 19.83 19.64 15.63
N GLY A 219 18.74 19.47 16.41
CA GLY A 219 17.97 20.57 16.95
C GLY A 219 16.51 20.25 17.25
N THR A 220 15.87 21.15 17.98
CA THR A 220 14.44 21.07 18.32
C THR A 220 13.71 22.28 17.76
N GLY A 221 12.57 22.08 17.08
CA GLY A 221 11.76 23.18 16.57
C GLY A 221 10.75 22.77 15.50
N LYS A 222 9.96 23.74 15.03
CA LYS A 222 8.91 23.50 14.01
C LYS A 222 9.49 22.96 12.69
N ALA A 223 10.71 23.36 12.31
CA ALA A 223 11.40 22.89 11.11
C ALA A 223 11.82 21.42 11.21
N HIS A 224 12.06 20.90 12.40
CA HIS A 224 12.51 19.55 12.66
C HIS A 224 11.50 18.48 12.17
N GLY A 225 10.21 18.64 12.51
CA GLY A 225 9.15 17.76 12.02
C GLY A 225 9.03 17.80 10.49
N LEU A 226 9.28 18.97 9.88
CA LEU A 226 9.28 19.12 8.42
C LEU A 226 10.44 18.36 7.77
N ILE A 227 11.65 18.46 8.33
CA ILE A 227 12.83 17.74 7.84
C ILE A 227 12.60 16.22 7.90
N LYS A 228 12.06 15.71 9.02
CA LYS A 228 11.68 14.29 9.13
C LYS A 228 10.66 13.87 8.08
N ALA A 229 9.63 14.68 7.85
CA ALA A 229 8.63 14.39 6.85
C ALA A 229 9.21 14.34 5.42
N LEU A 230 10.16 15.22 5.09
CA LEU A 230 10.77 15.31 3.76
C LEU A 230 11.85 14.26 3.51
N ILE A 231 12.66 13.92 4.53
CA ILE A 231 13.79 12.98 4.36
C ILE A 231 13.33 11.54 4.55
N ILE A 232 12.67 11.22 5.67
CA ILE A 232 12.28 9.85 6.01
C ILE A 232 10.79 9.57 5.85
N GLY A 233 10.00 10.54 5.40
CA GLY A 233 8.57 10.38 5.21
C GLY A 233 7.74 10.31 6.51
N ASP A 234 8.35 10.63 7.65
CA ASP A 234 7.65 10.63 8.93
C ASP A 234 6.90 11.96 9.16
N ARG A 235 5.60 11.91 8.88
CA ARG A 235 4.70 13.05 9.07
C ARG A 235 4.13 13.16 10.49
N SER A 236 4.37 12.17 11.36
CA SER A 236 3.82 12.18 12.72
C SER A 236 4.41 13.30 13.55
N SER A 237 5.64 13.69 13.26
CA SER A 237 6.39 14.77 13.92
C SER A 237 5.99 16.18 13.46
N VAL A 238 5.18 16.33 12.40
CA VAL A 238 4.71 17.64 11.92
C VAL A 238 3.53 18.09 12.77
N SER A 239 3.62 19.28 13.37
CA SER A 239 2.53 19.86 14.17
C SER A 239 1.27 20.11 13.34
N GLN A 240 0.10 20.07 13.98
CA GLN A 240 -1.17 20.30 13.29
C GLN A 240 -1.23 21.70 12.68
N ASP A 241 -0.77 22.73 13.40
CA ASP A 241 -0.74 24.12 12.91
C ASP A 241 0.06 24.26 11.61
N LEU A 242 1.21 23.57 11.55
CA LEU A 242 2.06 23.59 10.36
C LEU A 242 1.38 22.86 9.18
N ARG A 243 0.71 21.74 9.43
CA ARG A 243 -0.08 21.05 8.39
C ARG A 243 -1.19 21.91 7.84
N ASP A 244 -1.89 22.61 8.74
CA ASP A 244 -2.99 23.49 8.37
C ASP A 244 -2.49 24.71 7.58
N ALA A 245 -1.32 25.24 7.94
CA ALA A 245 -0.66 26.30 7.17
C ALA A 245 -0.30 25.83 5.75
N PHE A 246 0.32 24.63 5.61
CA PHE A 246 0.66 24.06 4.31
C PHE A 246 -0.60 23.77 3.47
N ASN A 247 -1.68 23.28 4.10
CA ASN A 247 -2.94 23.01 3.42
C ASN A 247 -3.61 24.32 2.94
N ARG A 248 -3.63 25.37 3.79
CA ARG A 248 -4.16 26.70 3.40
C ARG A 248 -3.38 27.32 2.27
N ALA A 249 -2.06 27.14 2.24
CA ALA A 249 -1.21 27.60 1.15
C ALA A 249 -1.32 26.74 -0.13
N GLY A 250 -2.13 25.66 -0.14
CA GLY A 250 -2.28 24.75 -1.28
C GLY A 250 -1.08 23.83 -1.53
N ILE A 251 -0.05 23.87 -0.69
CA ILE A 251 1.20 23.10 -0.81
C ILE A 251 1.27 21.89 0.13
N GLY A 252 0.15 21.47 0.70
CA GLY A 252 0.09 20.30 1.59
C GLY A 252 0.64 19.02 0.98
N HIS A 253 0.65 18.91 -0.35
CA HIS A 253 1.25 17.78 -1.08
C HIS A 253 2.78 17.72 -0.95
N LEU A 254 3.46 18.82 -0.65
CA LEU A 254 4.92 18.85 -0.42
C LEU A 254 5.31 18.12 0.88
N LEU A 255 4.41 18.01 1.85
CA LEU A 255 4.63 17.21 3.06
C LEU A 255 4.66 15.69 2.77
N ALA A 256 4.28 15.31 1.55
CA ALA A 256 4.44 13.96 1.05
C ALA A 256 5.70 13.87 0.19
N ILE A 257 6.46 12.78 0.35
CA ILE A 257 7.54 12.51 -0.59
C ILE A 257 6.92 12.35 -1.98
N SER A 258 7.31 13.25 -2.87
CA SER A 258 6.77 13.39 -4.21
C SER A 258 7.73 12.83 -5.28
N GLY A 259 7.27 12.75 -6.52
CA GLY A 259 8.12 12.41 -7.66
C GLY A 259 9.33 13.34 -7.82
N LEU A 260 9.21 14.61 -7.41
CA LEU A 260 10.31 15.56 -7.44
C LEU A 260 11.49 15.11 -6.54
N HIS A 261 11.22 14.62 -5.33
CA HIS A 261 12.26 14.14 -4.42
C HIS A 261 12.99 12.92 -5.00
N ILE A 262 12.22 11.98 -5.57
CA ILE A 262 12.80 10.81 -6.26
C ILE A 262 13.60 11.26 -7.48
N GLY A 263 13.09 12.22 -8.26
CA GLY A 263 13.78 12.78 -9.41
C GLY A 263 15.11 13.46 -9.04
N ILE A 264 15.18 14.20 -7.95
CA ILE A 264 16.42 14.80 -7.45
C ILE A 264 17.44 13.71 -7.11
N VAL A 265 17.03 12.68 -6.37
CA VAL A 265 17.92 11.55 -6.01
C VAL A 265 18.39 10.82 -7.26
N ALA A 266 17.47 10.55 -8.21
CA ALA A 266 17.81 9.88 -9.46
C ALA A 266 18.81 10.69 -10.29
N SER A 267 18.59 12.00 -10.42
CA SER A 267 19.48 12.89 -11.17
C SER A 267 20.86 13.01 -10.53
N ALA A 268 20.91 13.18 -9.21
CA ALA A 268 22.18 13.24 -8.48
C ALA A 268 22.95 11.93 -8.59
N ALA A 269 22.28 10.78 -8.44
CA ALA A 269 22.89 9.47 -8.61
C ALA A 269 23.38 9.24 -10.04
N PHE A 270 22.57 9.61 -11.04
CA PHE A 270 22.96 9.50 -12.45
C PHE A 270 24.18 10.35 -12.77
N LEU A 271 24.22 11.60 -12.33
CA LEU A 271 25.37 12.49 -12.52
C LEU A 271 26.62 11.93 -11.84
N PHE A 272 26.49 11.46 -10.61
CA PHE A 272 27.59 10.87 -9.86
C PHE A 272 28.14 9.62 -10.57
N PHE A 273 27.30 8.68 -10.94
CA PHE A 273 27.74 7.47 -11.63
C PHE A 273 28.24 7.73 -13.05
N SER A 274 27.63 8.68 -13.76
CA SER A 274 28.15 9.11 -15.07
C SER A 274 29.55 9.69 -14.96
N TRP A 275 29.78 10.55 -13.97
CA TRP A 275 31.11 11.10 -13.68
C TRP A 275 32.09 9.98 -13.30
N MET A 276 31.71 9.09 -12.39
CA MET A 276 32.57 7.98 -11.96
C MET A 276 32.93 7.04 -13.11
N LEU A 277 31.97 6.65 -13.94
CA LEU A 277 32.16 5.75 -15.06
C LEU A 277 32.93 6.42 -16.23
N SER A 278 32.94 7.75 -16.34
CA SER A 278 33.69 8.48 -17.34
C SER A 278 35.21 8.35 -17.15
N HIS A 279 35.67 7.97 -15.95
CA HIS A 279 37.09 7.71 -15.69
C HIS A 279 37.53 6.29 -16.07
N VAL A 280 36.59 5.42 -16.47
CA VAL A 280 36.89 4.02 -16.85
C VAL A 280 36.96 3.91 -18.37
N LYS A 281 38.20 3.97 -18.91
CA LYS A 281 38.47 3.98 -20.36
C LYS A 281 37.73 2.89 -21.17
N PRO A 282 37.68 1.60 -20.77
CA PRO A 282 36.95 0.58 -21.54
C PRO A 282 35.48 0.83 -21.70
N LEU A 283 34.80 1.45 -20.68
CA LEU A 283 33.38 1.77 -20.74
C LEU A 283 33.06 2.95 -21.66
N LEU A 284 34.00 3.91 -21.78
CA LEU A 284 33.91 5.00 -22.73
C LEU A 284 33.93 4.50 -24.17
N TRP A 285 34.81 3.57 -24.49
CA TRP A 285 35.01 3.02 -25.85
C TRP A 285 33.75 2.25 -26.33
N HIS A 286 33.01 1.62 -25.44
CA HIS A 286 31.80 0.87 -25.76
C HIS A 286 30.51 1.67 -25.62
N ALA A 287 30.59 2.98 -25.36
CA ALA A 287 29.44 3.86 -25.10
C ALA A 287 28.50 3.35 -23.99
N TRP A 288 29.03 2.61 -23.02
CA TRP A 288 28.27 2.02 -21.91
C TRP A 288 28.19 2.92 -20.68
N THR A 289 28.93 4.05 -20.66
CA THR A 289 28.96 4.99 -19.51
C THR A 289 27.56 5.46 -19.12
N GLN A 290 26.75 5.91 -20.06
CA GLN A 290 25.38 6.38 -19.76
C GLN A 290 24.45 5.24 -19.34
N LYS A 291 24.48 4.12 -20.04
CA LYS A 291 23.68 2.93 -19.71
C LYS A 291 24.04 2.37 -18.34
N GLY A 292 25.33 2.28 -18.04
CA GLY A 292 25.84 1.85 -16.73
C GLY A 292 25.43 2.82 -15.62
N ALA A 293 25.52 4.13 -15.87
CA ALA A 293 25.10 5.14 -14.90
C ALA A 293 23.59 5.06 -14.58
N VAL A 294 22.74 4.85 -15.60
CA VAL A 294 21.29 4.63 -15.39
C VAL A 294 21.06 3.39 -14.54
N LEU A 295 21.69 2.26 -14.86
CA LEU A 295 21.52 1.03 -14.08
C LEU A 295 21.96 1.19 -12.63
N LEU A 296 23.11 1.82 -12.41
CA LEU A 296 23.62 2.04 -11.06
C LEU A 296 22.78 3.04 -10.27
N SER A 297 22.19 4.03 -10.92
CA SER A 297 21.31 5.02 -10.26
C SER A 297 20.01 4.42 -9.72
N VAL A 298 19.57 3.27 -10.23
CA VAL A 298 18.40 2.56 -9.72
C VAL A 298 18.59 2.17 -8.25
N VAL A 299 19.81 1.80 -7.84
CA VAL A 299 20.08 1.33 -6.47
C VAL A 299 19.80 2.41 -5.43
N PRO A 300 20.40 3.62 -5.46
CA PRO A 300 20.09 4.67 -4.49
C PRO A 300 18.66 5.16 -4.58
N VAL A 301 18.01 5.13 -5.74
CA VAL A 301 16.58 5.44 -5.89
C VAL A 301 15.71 4.44 -5.13
N LEU A 302 15.98 3.14 -5.28
CA LEU A 302 15.28 2.10 -4.51
C LEU A 302 15.53 2.23 -3.01
N ILE A 303 16.79 2.41 -2.60
CA ILE A 303 17.16 2.60 -1.19
C ILE A 303 16.39 3.79 -0.60
N TYR A 304 16.40 4.94 -1.28
CA TYR A 304 15.65 6.11 -0.82
C TYR A 304 14.13 5.85 -0.80
N GLY A 305 13.59 5.17 -1.80
CA GLY A 305 12.19 4.75 -1.82
C GLY A 305 11.81 3.93 -0.58
N PHE A 306 12.63 2.97 -0.18
CA PHE A 306 12.42 2.16 1.02
C PHE A 306 12.57 2.97 2.31
N ILE A 307 13.60 3.80 2.42
CA ILE A 307 13.81 4.69 3.58
C ILE A 307 12.64 5.66 3.73
N SER A 308 12.11 6.18 2.64
CA SER A 308 10.97 7.10 2.63
C SER A 308 9.60 6.44 2.91
N GLY A 309 9.58 5.11 3.08
CA GLY A 309 8.40 4.35 3.50
C GLY A 309 7.48 3.90 2.36
N MET A 310 7.94 3.96 1.09
CA MET A 310 7.20 3.42 -0.08
C MET A 310 5.74 3.86 -0.13
N SER A 311 5.46 5.15 0.07
CA SER A 311 4.11 5.69 -0.10
C SER A 311 3.62 5.47 -1.55
N PRO A 312 2.32 5.45 -1.84
CA PRO A 312 1.83 5.26 -3.20
C PRO A 312 2.40 6.26 -4.22
N SER A 313 2.65 7.51 -3.79
CA SER A 313 3.32 8.53 -4.61
C SER A 313 4.78 8.17 -4.89
N THR A 314 5.49 7.67 -3.87
CA THR A 314 6.88 7.21 -3.98
C THR A 314 6.99 5.98 -4.89
N GLN A 315 6.10 4.99 -4.71
CA GLN A 315 6.07 3.78 -5.57
C GLN A 315 5.90 4.15 -7.04
N ARG A 316 4.95 5.03 -7.35
CA ARG A 316 4.76 5.51 -8.73
C ARG A 316 6.02 6.17 -9.29
N ALA A 317 6.65 7.04 -8.52
CA ALA A 317 7.83 7.76 -8.96
C ALA A 317 9.07 6.87 -9.14
N VAL A 318 9.19 5.80 -8.36
CA VAL A 318 10.28 4.81 -8.49
C VAL A 318 10.09 3.91 -9.71
N ILE A 319 8.84 3.64 -10.12
CA ILE A 319 8.53 2.78 -11.27
C ILE A 319 8.62 3.55 -12.59
N MET A 320 8.34 4.85 -12.57
CA MET A 320 8.43 5.73 -13.75
C MET A 320 9.86 6.10 -14.10
#